data_b403575bfbc9415274c96254fed2c3d1
#
_entry.id   b403575bfbc9415274c96254fed2c3d1
#
_cell.length_a   1.000
_cell.length_b   1.000
_cell.length_c   1.000
_cell.angle_alpha   90.00
_cell.angle_beta   90.00
_cell.angle_gamma   90.00
#
_symmetry.space_group_name_H-M   'P 1'
#
loop_
_entity.id
_entity.type
_entity.pdbx_description
1 polymer ?
#
loop_
_entity_poly.entity_id
_entity_poly.type
_entity_poly.pdbx_seq_one_letter_code
_entity_poly.pdbx_strand_id
1 'polypeptide(L)'
;YGTDHYGMSYPVHLTAWGYGQMSALLSYLMVPFIKVFGLNPVSARLPQLIVSLLGLAALYLFSRDAFGRKAALVIFAFGAIAPWHIMQSRWALDCNLYPHFFLFGIFFLNRSLKAGRRKLLLCLSMVMFGLCMYCYGVSIYTMPLFLIMACVYLLIKKQVKLWEAFMAFAVWLAVAWPFILVM
;
A
#
# COMPACT_ATOMS: atom_id res chain seq x y z
N TYR A 1 -1.99 -15.99 18.77
CA TYR A 1 -1.82 -15.39 17.44
C TYR A 1 -3.20 -15.18 16.80
N GLY A 2 -3.59 -13.93 16.56
CA GLY A 2 -4.89 -13.57 16.00
C GLY A 2 -5.81 -12.85 16.99
N THR A 3 -5.38 -12.68 18.23
CA THR A 3 -6.04 -11.85 19.24
C THR A 3 -5.09 -10.76 19.73
N ASP A 4 -5.60 -9.58 20.00
CA ASP A 4 -4.87 -8.54 20.71
C ASP A 4 -4.84 -8.80 22.22
N HIS A 5 -4.20 -7.94 23.01
CA HIS A 5 -4.13 -8.10 24.45
C HIS A 5 -5.46 -7.81 25.16
N TYR A 6 -6.44 -7.22 24.48
CA TYR A 6 -7.81 -7.05 24.97
C TYR A 6 -8.73 -8.22 24.60
N GLY A 7 -8.22 -9.26 23.89
CA GLY A 7 -9.00 -10.44 23.49
C GLY A 7 -9.79 -10.23 22.19
N MET A 8 -9.61 -9.14 21.47
CA MET A 8 -10.24 -8.94 20.15
C MET A 8 -9.60 -9.86 19.13
N SER A 9 -10.41 -10.67 18.44
CA SER A 9 -9.95 -11.55 17.37
C SER A 9 -9.77 -10.76 16.07
N TYR A 10 -8.61 -10.90 15.43
CA TYR A 10 -8.25 -10.28 14.15
C TYR A 10 -8.50 -8.76 14.11
N PRO A 11 -7.92 -7.97 15.03
CA PRO A 11 -8.17 -6.55 15.10
C PRO A 11 -7.76 -5.84 13.81
N VAL A 12 -8.58 -4.92 13.34
CA VAL A 12 -8.32 -4.10 12.14
C VAL A 12 -7.38 -2.95 12.47
N HIS A 13 -7.39 -2.50 13.71
CA HIS A 13 -6.46 -1.53 14.29
C HIS A 13 -6.02 -1.99 15.67
N LEU A 14 -4.86 -1.52 16.10
CA LEU A 14 -4.30 -1.81 17.42
C LEU A 14 -4.38 -0.55 18.28
N THR A 15 -4.63 -0.72 19.58
CA THR A 15 -4.61 0.40 20.52
C THR A 15 -3.18 0.72 20.92
N ALA A 16 -2.76 1.97 20.72
CA ALA A 16 -1.47 2.48 21.17
C ALA A 16 -1.66 3.47 22.28
N TRP A 17 -0.85 3.36 23.34
CA TRP A 17 -0.79 4.32 24.44
C TRP A 17 -2.13 4.51 25.19
N GLY A 18 -3.05 3.56 25.06
CA GLY A 18 -4.37 3.59 25.70
C GLY A 18 -5.43 4.46 25.01
N TYR A 19 -5.06 5.30 24.05
CA TYR A 19 -5.97 6.20 23.32
C TYR A 19 -5.64 6.43 21.86
N GLY A 20 -4.49 5.95 21.39
CA GLY A 20 -4.10 6.05 19.98
C GLY A 20 -4.47 4.80 19.20
N GLN A 21 -4.74 4.96 17.90
CA GLN A 21 -4.94 3.84 16.99
C GLN A 21 -3.70 3.64 16.12
N MET A 22 -3.16 2.41 16.12
CA MET A 22 -2.10 1.99 15.22
C MET A 22 -2.65 1.05 14.16
N SER A 23 -2.09 1.14 12.98
CA SER A 23 -2.48 0.28 11.86
C SER A 23 -2.00 -1.15 12.07
N ALA A 24 -2.87 -2.13 11.79
CA ALA A 24 -2.60 -3.53 12.08
C ALA A 24 -1.80 -4.25 10.99
N LEU A 25 -1.71 -3.70 9.77
CA LEU A 25 -1.15 -4.41 8.62
C LEU A 25 0.29 -4.86 8.84
N LEU A 26 1.14 -4.00 9.40
CA LEU A 26 2.53 -4.36 9.68
C LEU A 26 2.63 -5.54 10.65
N SER A 27 1.81 -5.54 11.69
CA SER A 27 1.77 -6.64 12.68
C SER A 27 1.39 -7.96 12.03
N TYR A 28 0.40 -7.97 11.13
CA TYR A 28 0.05 -9.18 10.38
C TYR A 28 1.17 -9.64 9.45
N LEU A 29 1.86 -8.72 8.79
CA LEU A 29 3.01 -9.04 7.95
C LEU A 29 4.20 -9.60 8.76
N MET A 30 4.34 -9.24 10.04
CA MET A 30 5.37 -9.78 10.92
C MET A 30 5.11 -11.24 11.35
N VAL A 31 3.85 -11.66 11.45
CA VAL A 31 3.47 -12.99 11.97
C VAL A 31 4.20 -14.15 11.28
N PRO A 32 4.26 -14.27 9.94
CA PRO A 32 4.96 -15.38 9.30
C PRO A 32 6.47 -15.38 9.59
N PHE A 33 7.09 -14.21 9.66
CA PHE A 33 8.54 -14.12 9.96
C PHE A 33 8.83 -14.48 11.41
N ILE A 34 8.00 -14.06 12.35
CA ILE A 34 8.14 -14.40 13.77
C ILE A 34 7.92 -15.90 13.98
N LYS A 35 7.00 -16.52 13.24
CA LYS A 35 6.77 -17.97 13.31
C LYS A 35 7.99 -18.78 12.84
N VAL A 36 8.71 -18.30 11.84
CA VAL A 36 9.87 -19.00 11.27
C VAL A 36 11.16 -18.72 12.03
N PHE A 37 11.41 -17.45 12.37
CA PHE A 37 12.70 -16.98 12.92
C PHE A 37 12.64 -16.66 14.42
N GLY A 38 11.50 -16.84 15.06
CA GLY A 38 11.28 -16.43 16.44
C GLY A 38 11.10 -14.93 16.60
N LEU A 39 10.72 -14.50 17.81
CA LEU A 39 10.54 -13.07 18.13
C LEU A 39 11.91 -12.43 18.40
N ASN A 40 12.41 -11.70 17.43
CA ASN A 40 13.64 -10.92 17.53
C ASN A 40 13.55 -9.64 16.69
N PRO A 41 14.45 -8.64 16.91
CA PRO A 41 14.41 -7.38 16.16
C PRO A 41 14.54 -7.53 14.64
N VAL A 42 15.21 -8.59 14.18
CA VAL A 42 15.39 -8.84 12.74
C VAL A 42 14.09 -9.33 12.13
N SER A 43 13.45 -10.37 12.71
CA SER A 43 12.19 -10.90 12.20
C SER A 43 11.06 -9.85 12.19
N ALA A 44 11.05 -8.92 13.16
CA ALA A 44 10.09 -7.82 13.20
C ALA A 44 10.32 -6.78 12.08
N ARG A 45 11.57 -6.56 11.65
CA ARG A 45 11.92 -5.56 10.64
C ARG A 45 11.95 -6.10 9.21
N LEU A 46 12.09 -7.41 9.02
CA LEU A 46 12.15 -8.04 7.70
C LEU A 46 10.97 -7.70 6.78
N PRO A 47 9.69 -7.73 7.22
CA PRO A 47 8.56 -7.40 6.36
C PRO A 47 8.67 -5.98 5.79
N GLN A 48 9.02 -5.00 6.63
CA GLN A 48 9.20 -3.62 6.22
C GLN A 48 10.33 -3.49 5.20
N LEU A 49 11.47 -4.14 5.43
CA LEU A 49 12.61 -4.15 4.51
C LEU A 49 12.22 -4.72 3.14
N ILE A 50 11.53 -5.86 3.12
CA ILE A 50 11.09 -6.52 1.87
C ILE A 50 10.13 -5.60 1.11
N VAL A 51 9.13 -5.03 1.78
CA VAL A 51 8.17 -4.11 1.15
C VAL A 51 8.88 -2.87 0.59
N SER A 52 9.88 -2.34 1.30
CA SER A 52 10.67 -1.19 0.84
C SER A 52 11.50 -1.50 -0.41
N LEU A 53 12.13 -2.68 -0.47
CA LEU A 53 12.87 -3.13 -1.65
C LEU A 53 11.96 -3.35 -2.85
N LEU A 54 10.79 -3.96 -2.64
CA LEU A 54 9.76 -4.08 -3.68
C LEU A 54 9.23 -2.72 -4.11
N GLY A 55 9.11 -1.76 -3.19
CA GLY A 55 8.76 -0.38 -3.47
C GLY A 55 9.78 0.30 -4.39
N LEU A 56 11.07 0.12 -4.14
CA LEU A 56 12.13 0.61 -5.04
C LEU A 56 12.03 -0.02 -6.44
N ALA A 57 11.78 -1.32 -6.52
CA ALA A 57 11.58 -1.99 -7.80
C ALA A 57 10.34 -1.44 -8.54
N ALA A 58 9.23 -1.22 -7.83
CA ALA A 58 8.04 -0.60 -8.40
C ALA A 58 8.30 0.84 -8.86
N LEU A 59 9.07 1.62 -8.10
CA LEU A 59 9.48 2.98 -8.46
C LEU A 59 10.27 2.98 -9.78
N TYR A 60 11.25 2.06 -9.91
CA TYR A 60 12.00 1.90 -11.15
C TYR A 60 11.09 1.54 -12.33
N LEU A 61 10.23 0.53 -12.16
CA LEU A 61 9.34 0.06 -13.22
C LEU A 61 8.33 1.13 -13.64
N PHE A 62 7.73 1.82 -12.68
CA PHE A 62 6.81 2.93 -12.94
C PHE A 62 7.51 4.07 -13.69
N SER A 63 8.68 4.49 -13.20
CA SER A 63 9.46 5.58 -13.80
C SER A 63 9.95 5.22 -15.20
N ARG A 64 10.31 3.96 -15.44
CA ARG A 64 10.68 3.46 -16.77
C ARG A 64 9.51 3.54 -17.74
N ASP A 65 8.32 3.17 -17.30
CA ASP A 65 7.12 3.19 -18.13
C ASP A 65 6.62 4.63 -18.40
N ALA A 66 6.92 5.58 -17.49
CA ALA A 66 6.50 6.99 -17.60
C ALA A 66 7.52 7.88 -18.32
N PHE A 67 8.81 7.72 -18.01
CA PHE A 67 9.88 8.67 -18.40
C PHE A 67 11.03 8.02 -19.20
N GLY A 68 10.97 6.70 -19.40
CA GLY A 68 12.00 5.94 -20.08
C GLY A 68 13.15 5.48 -19.18
N ARG A 69 14.03 4.59 -19.74
CA ARG A 69 15.04 3.86 -18.96
C ARG A 69 16.08 4.75 -18.28
N LYS A 70 16.55 5.80 -18.95
CA LYS A 70 17.61 6.68 -18.40
C LYS A 70 17.11 7.42 -17.16
N ALA A 71 15.94 8.05 -17.27
CA ALA A 71 15.32 8.76 -16.14
C ALA A 71 14.99 7.80 -15.01
N ALA A 72 14.50 6.60 -15.30
CA ALA A 72 14.19 5.58 -14.29
C ALA A 72 15.42 5.16 -13.48
N LEU A 73 16.58 5.00 -14.10
CA LEU A 73 17.82 4.68 -13.39
C LEU A 73 18.24 5.80 -12.43
N VAL A 74 18.11 7.05 -12.85
CA VAL A 74 18.41 8.20 -12.00
C VAL A 74 17.44 8.27 -10.81
N ILE A 75 16.13 8.15 -11.07
CA ILE A 75 15.10 8.15 -10.01
C ILE A 75 15.33 7.00 -9.03
N PHE A 76 15.63 5.80 -9.55
CA PHE A 76 15.94 4.62 -8.72
C PHE A 76 17.17 4.85 -7.85
N ALA A 77 18.26 5.39 -8.42
CA ALA A 77 19.48 5.67 -7.68
C ALA A 77 19.23 6.68 -6.55
N PHE A 78 18.53 7.78 -6.84
CA PHE A 78 18.14 8.75 -5.81
C PHE A 78 17.25 8.13 -4.73
N GLY A 79 16.27 7.31 -5.11
CA GLY A 79 15.42 6.59 -4.16
C GLY A 79 16.22 5.63 -3.28
N ALA A 80 17.19 4.92 -3.84
CA ALA A 80 18.01 3.94 -3.12
C ALA A 80 18.96 4.59 -2.10
N ILE A 81 19.54 5.76 -2.41
CA ILE A 81 20.46 6.47 -1.53
C ILE A 81 19.77 7.52 -0.64
N ALA A 82 18.47 7.75 -0.82
CA ALA A 82 17.74 8.74 -0.03
C ALA A 82 17.76 8.39 1.46
N PRO A 83 18.27 9.26 2.34
CA PRO A 83 18.32 8.99 3.78
C PRO A 83 16.95 8.64 4.35
N TRP A 84 15.91 9.32 3.89
CA TRP A 84 14.53 9.05 4.25
C TRP A 84 14.11 7.61 3.95
N HIS A 85 14.38 7.10 2.74
CA HIS A 85 14.03 5.74 2.34
C HIS A 85 14.80 4.69 3.15
N ILE A 86 16.11 4.93 3.38
CA ILE A 86 16.95 4.06 4.21
C ILE A 86 16.43 4.00 5.65
N MET A 87 16.05 5.13 6.23
CA MET A 87 15.50 5.17 7.59
C MET A 87 14.17 4.43 7.66
N GLN A 88 13.24 4.70 6.75
CA GLN A 88 11.94 4.05 6.72
C GLN A 88 12.03 2.52 6.50
N SER A 89 12.95 2.07 5.64
CA SER A 89 13.13 0.64 5.39
C SER A 89 13.63 -0.14 6.61
N ARG A 90 14.34 0.53 7.52
CA ARG A 90 14.92 -0.08 8.73
C ARG A 90 14.03 0.07 9.96
N TRP A 91 13.10 0.98 9.94
CA TRP A 91 12.26 1.30 11.07
C TRP A 91 10.86 0.72 10.86
N ALA A 92 10.53 -0.35 11.60
CA ALA A 92 9.26 -1.05 11.51
C ALA A 92 8.12 -0.25 12.18
N LEU A 93 7.75 0.86 11.57
CA LEU A 93 6.55 1.64 11.91
C LEU A 93 5.45 1.34 10.90
N ASP A 94 4.21 1.29 11.37
CA ASP A 94 3.03 1.04 10.55
C ASP A 94 2.89 2.03 9.38
N CYS A 95 3.07 3.33 9.64
CA CYS A 95 2.99 4.39 8.63
C CYS A 95 4.04 4.25 7.50
N ASN A 96 5.16 3.57 7.74
CA ASN A 96 6.22 3.41 6.75
C ASN A 96 5.83 2.46 5.60
N LEU A 97 4.77 1.66 5.75
CA LEU A 97 4.22 0.84 4.66
C LEU A 97 3.45 1.66 3.63
N TYR A 98 2.80 2.75 4.08
CA TYR A 98 1.89 3.54 3.25
C TYR A 98 2.49 4.01 1.91
N PRO A 99 3.67 4.64 1.86
CA PRO A 99 4.25 5.11 0.59
C PRO A 99 4.47 3.99 -0.41
N HIS A 100 4.83 2.80 0.05
CA HIS A 100 5.11 1.64 -0.81
C HIS A 100 3.82 1.05 -1.39
N PHE A 101 2.79 0.84 -0.55
CA PHE A 101 1.49 0.34 -1.02
C PHE A 101 0.81 1.35 -1.95
N PHE A 102 0.91 2.63 -1.67
CA PHE A 102 0.43 3.69 -2.57
C PHE A 102 1.15 3.64 -3.93
N LEU A 103 2.47 3.49 -3.92
CA LEU A 103 3.27 3.36 -5.13
C LEU A 103 2.90 2.10 -5.93
N PHE A 104 2.67 0.95 -5.27
CA PHE A 104 2.16 -0.26 -5.94
C PHE A 104 0.80 0.01 -6.60
N GLY A 105 -0.09 0.71 -5.90
CA GLY A 105 -1.38 1.12 -6.46
C GLY A 105 -1.23 1.94 -7.74
N ILE A 106 -0.40 2.97 -7.72
CA ILE A 106 -0.11 3.80 -8.91
C ILE A 106 0.56 3.00 -10.03
N PHE A 107 1.51 2.14 -9.69
CA PHE A 107 2.19 1.29 -10.66
C PHE A 107 1.20 0.37 -11.40
N PHE A 108 0.34 -0.35 -10.67
CA PHE A 108 -0.68 -1.22 -11.28
C PHE A 108 -1.73 -0.42 -12.05
N LEU A 109 -2.12 0.77 -11.57
CA LEU A 109 -3.03 1.66 -12.29
C LEU A 109 -2.43 2.06 -13.64
N ASN A 110 -1.20 2.58 -13.66
CA ASN A 110 -0.51 2.94 -14.89
C ASN A 110 -0.38 1.76 -15.86
N ARG A 111 -0.05 0.58 -15.34
CA ARG A 111 0.02 -0.64 -16.14
C ARG A 111 -1.34 -1.07 -16.68
N SER A 112 -2.42 -0.91 -15.93
CA SER A 112 -3.78 -1.25 -16.38
C SER A 112 -4.21 -0.42 -17.59
N LEU A 113 -3.73 0.82 -17.70
CA LEU A 113 -4.04 1.71 -18.83
C LEU A 113 -3.29 1.33 -20.12
N LYS A 114 -2.20 0.56 -20.01
CA LYS A 114 -1.30 0.21 -21.13
C LYS A 114 -1.36 -1.27 -21.55
N ALA A 115 -1.82 -2.16 -20.68
CA ALA A 115 -1.71 -3.61 -20.87
C ALA A 115 -3.01 -4.28 -21.28
N GLY A 116 -2.90 -5.44 -22.00
CA GLY A 116 -4.06 -6.25 -22.39
C GLY A 116 -4.83 -6.87 -21.20
N ARG A 117 -4.20 -7.05 -20.02
CA ARG A 117 -4.85 -7.57 -18.79
C ARG A 117 -5.40 -6.44 -17.92
N ARG A 118 -6.07 -5.48 -18.51
CA ARG A 118 -6.52 -4.25 -17.91
C ARG A 118 -7.34 -4.44 -16.62
N LYS A 119 -8.35 -5.30 -16.65
CA LYS A 119 -9.26 -5.50 -15.51
C LYS A 119 -8.52 -6.04 -14.29
N LEU A 120 -7.66 -7.06 -14.47
CA LEU A 120 -6.88 -7.63 -13.38
C LEU A 120 -5.95 -6.60 -12.72
N LEU A 121 -5.22 -5.84 -13.55
CA LEU A 121 -4.29 -4.82 -13.04
C LEU A 121 -5.02 -3.67 -12.35
N LEU A 122 -6.21 -3.31 -12.85
CA LEU A 122 -7.07 -2.32 -12.19
C LEU A 122 -7.56 -2.82 -10.81
N CYS A 123 -7.99 -4.08 -10.72
CA CYS A 123 -8.37 -4.70 -9.45
C CYS A 123 -7.18 -4.75 -8.48
N LEU A 124 -5.98 -5.16 -8.93
CA LEU A 124 -4.78 -5.17 -8.11
C LEU A 124 -4.41 -3.77 -7.60
N SER A 125 -4.55 -2.75 -8.46
CA SER A 125 -4.36 -1.35 -8.05
C SER A 125 -5.31 -0.97 -6.92
N MET A 126 -6.60 -1.31 -7.04
CA MET A 126 -7.61 -1.00 -6.01
C MET A 126 -7.38 -1.77 -4.71
N VAL A 127 -6.92 -3.02 -4.79
CA VAL A 127 -6.49 -3.77 -3.59
C VAL A 127 -5.33 -3.06 -2.88
N MET A 128 -4.31 -2.59 -3.62
CA MET A 128 -3.19 -1.86 -3.02
C MET A 128 -3.65 -0.54 -2.36
N PHE A 129 -4.53 0.22 -3.03
CA PHE A 129 -5.11 1.43 -2.44
C PHE A 129 -6.03 1.12 -1.23
N GLY A 130 -6.74 -0.01 -1.24
CA GLY A 130 -7.50 -0.48 -0.08
C GLY A 130 -6.58 -0.82 1.11
N LEU A 131 -5.46 -1.52 0.84
CA LEU A 131 -4.46 -1.84 1.87
C LEU A 131 -3.79 -0.60 2.47
N CYS A 132 -3.72 0.53 1.74
CA CYS A 132 -3.25 1.79 2.30
C CYS A 132 -4.06 2.23 3.53
N MET A 133 -5.36 1.89 3.60
CA MET A 133 -6.22 2.18 4.76
C MET A 133 -5.72 1.51 6.04
N TYR A 134 -5.09 0.32 5.89
CA TYR A 134 -4.53 -0.46 6.98
C TYR A 134 -3.07 -0.14 7.29
N CYS A 135 -2.46 0.80 6.54
CA CYS A 135 -1.07 1.23 6.75
C CYS A 135 -0.98 2.48 7.64
N TYR A 136 -1.95 3.38 7.57
CA TYR A 136 -1.86 4.67 8.26
C TYR A 136 -3.24 5.30 8.45
N GLY A 137 -3.55 5.74 9.67
CA GLY A 137 -4.88 6.27 10.01
C GLY A 137 -5.32 7.48 9.17
N VAL A 138 -4.39 8.37 8.77
CA VAL A 138 -4.72 9.53 7.91
C VAL A 138 -5.21 9.11 6.52
N SER A 139 -4.92 7.89 6.10
CA SER A 139 -5.34 7.37 4.80
C SER A 139 -6.86 7.32 4.63
N ILE A 140 -7.61 7.29 5.72
CA ILE A 140 -9.09 7.31 5.67
C ILE A 140 -9.64 8.56 4.96
N TYR A 141 -8.94 9.67 5.07
CA TYR A 141 -9.32 10.92 4.40
C TYR A 141 -8.64 11.07 3.05
N THR A 142 -7.36 10.70 2.96
CA THR A 142 -6.56 10.94 1.76
C THR A 142 -6.88 9.96 0.64
N MET A 143 -7.17 8.69 0.94
CA MET A 143 -7.46 7.68 -0.09
C MET A 143 -8.77 7.93 -0.85
N PRO A 144 -9.92 8.14 -0.20
CA PRO A 144 -11.16 8.44 -0.92
C PRO A 144 -11.03 9.69 -1.80
N LEU A 145 -10.42 10.76 -1.27
CA LEU A 145 -10.20 11.99 -2.03
C LEU A 145 -9.32 11.76 -3.26
N PHE A 146 -8.21 11.05 -3.10
CA PHE A 146 -7.32 10.70 -4.21
C PHE A 146 -8.06 9.86 -5.26
N LEU A 147 -8.82 8.83 -4.85
CA LEU A 147 -9.53 7.95 -5.77
C LEU A 147 -10.64 8.68 -6.54
N ILE A 148 -11.36 9.60 -5.89
CA ILE A 148 -12.35 10.45 -6.57
C ILE A 148 -11.67 11.31 -7.63
N MET A 149 -10.59 12.02 -7.27
CA MET A 149 -9.84 12.85 -8.22
C MET A 149 -9.26 12.04 -9.38
N ALA A 150 -8.67 10.87 -9.09
CA ALA A 150 -8.13 9.99 -10.12
C ALA A 150 -9.23 9.44 -11.04
N CYS A 151 -10.38 9.04 -10.48
CA CYS A 151 -11.52 8.56 -11.25
C CYS A 151 -12.07 9.64 -12.19
N VAL A 152 -12.31 10.84 -11.68
CA VAL A 152 -12.78 11.97 -12.48
C VAL A 152 -11.77 12.29 -13.61
N TYR A 153 -10.49 12.37 -13.30
CA TYR A 153 -9.45 12.60 -14.29
C TYR A 153 -9.45 11.53 -15.40
N LEU A 154 -9.49 10.26 -15.03
CA LEU A 154 -9.46 9.14 -15.99
C LEU A 154 -10.72 9.06 -16.84
N LEU A 155 -11.88 9.41 -16.29
CA LEU A 155 -13.14 9.50 -17.03
C LEU A 155 -13.15 10.67 -18.03
N ILE A 156 -12.68 11.86 -17.63
CA ILE A 156 -12.55 13.03 -18.51
C ILE A 156 -11.60 12.72 -19.67
N LYS A 157 -10.48 12.04 -19.40
CA LYS A 157 -9.52 11.60 -20.41
C LYS A 157 -10.00 10.40 -21.23
N LYS A 158 -11.21 9.87 -20.96
CA LYS A 158 -11.77 8.68 -21.60
C LYS A 158 -10.84 7.44 -21.54
N GLN A 159 -9.98 7.40 -20.55
CA GLN A 159 -9.02 6.31 -20.35
C GLN A 159 -9.67 5.11 -19.65
N VAL A 160 -10.76 5.30 -18.92
CA VAL A 160 -11.50 4.26 -18.20
C VAL A 160 -12.99 4.40 -18.55
N LYS A 161 -13.68 3.27 -18.72
CA LYS A 161 -15.13 3.24 -18.91
C LYS A 161 -15.83 3.34 -17.55
N LEU A 162 -17.03 3.91 -17.51
CA LEU A 162 -17.81 4.07 -16.28
C LEU A 162 -18.00 2.74 -15.54
N TRP A 163 -18.26 1.65 -16.26
CA TRP A 163 -18.37 0.30 -15.69
C TRP A 163 -17.07 -0.17 -15.01
N GLU A 164 -15.91 0.11 -15.62
CA GLU A 164 -14.60 -0.24 -15.06
C GLU A 164 -14.32 0.56 -13.79
N ALA A 165 -14.72 1.83 -13.76
CA ALA A 165 -14.62 2.67 -12.58
C ALA A 165 -15.50 2.14 -11.44
N PHE A 166 -16.74 1.72 -11.76
CA PHE A 166 -17.63 1.11 -10.77
C PHE A 166 -17.07 -0.20 -10.20
N MET A 167 -16.61 -1.10 -11.08
CA MET A 167 -15.95 -2.34 -10.66
C MET A 167 -14.72 -2.07 -9.79
N ALA A 168 -13.89 -1.11 -10.17
CA ALA A 168 -12.71 -0.70 -9.42
C ALA A 168 -13.07 -0.19 -8.02
N PHE A 169 -14.07 0.68 -7.93
CA PHE A 169 -14.58 1.20 -6.66
C PHE A 169 -15.14 0.08 -5.77
N ALA A 170 -15.90 -0.86 -6.34
CA ALA A 170 -16.43 -2.01 -5.60
C ALA A 170 -15.31 -2.87 -5.00
N VAL A 171 -14.22 -3.13 -5.75
CA VAL A 171 -13.05 -3.86 -5.24
C VAL A 171 -12.37 -3.09 -4.10
N TRP A 172 -12.17 -1.78 -4.27
CA TRP A 172 -11.59 -0.95 -3.21
C TRP A 172 -12.45 -0.96 -1.95
N LEU A 173 -13.77 -0.78 -2.10
CA LEU A 173 -14.72 -0.81 -0.99
C LEU A 173 -14.72 -2.17 -0.28
N ALA A 174 -14.67 -3.28 -1.02
CA ALA A 174 -14.60 -4.62 -0.43
C ALA A 174 -13.36 -4.82 0.44
N VAL A 175 -12.21 -4.25 0.05
CA VAL A 175 -10.98 -4.29 0.85
C VAL A 175 -11.05 -3.31 2.03
N ALA A 176 -11.56 -2.10 1.83
CA ALA A 176 -11.63 -1.06 2.85
C ALA A 176 -12.75 -1.27 3.87
N TRP A 177 -13.78 -2.05 3.53
CA TRP A 177 -14.99 -2.25 4.31
C TRP A 177 -14.76 -2.64 5.77
N PRO A 178 -13.91 -3.64 6.12
CA PRO A 178 -13.69 -4.00 7.51
C PRO A 178 -13.10 -2.85 8.33
N PHE A 179 -12.27 -2.02 7.71
CA PHE A 179 -11.68 -0.85 8.36
C PHE A 179 -12.72 0.25 8.61
N ILE A 180 -13.62 0.47 7.64
CA ILE A 180 -14.68 1.49 7.75
C ILE A 180 -15.70 1.14 8.82
N LEU A 181 -16.00 -0.16 9.02
CA LEU A 181 -16.98 -0.61 10.03
C LEU A 181 -16.49 -0.45 11.47
N VAL A 182 -15.19 -0.42 11.69
CA VAL A 182 -14.60 -0.43 13.05
C VAL A 182 -14.23 0.99 13.50
N MET A 183 -14.31 1.98 12.61
CA MET A 183 -14.13 3.39 12.92
C MET A 183 -15.42 4.09 13.35
#